data_851462ca60e2c7786e7d9bfa3e7b8c70
#
_entry.id   851462ca60e2c7786e7d9bfa3e7b8c70
#
_cell.length_a   1.000
_cell.length_b   1.000
_cell.length_c   1.000
_cell.angle_alpha   90.00
_cell.angle_beta   90.00
_cell.angle_gamma   90.00
#
_symmetry.space_group_name_H-M   'P 1'
#
loop_
_entity.id
_entity.type
_entity.pdbx_description
1 polymer ?
#
loop_
_entity_poly.entity_id
_entity_poly.type
_entity_poly.pdbx_seq_one_letter_code
_entity_poly.pdbx_strand_id
1 'polypeptide(L)'
;MCEVLGINKRTYYKYRNKEDPDYYDYVLIKEIFDESKGTYGYRRICEGLIDKYGVIFNHKKVARIMKKYNLKPEYIKRIRPNYSYKRIEENVQPNIVNRKFNTKNINQIWCTDITYLIFNNQRRYLSTIIDLYDRKVVAYKISKFNNNKLVIDTLNEAISKRKDVRGLILHSDQGFQYTSLEYKAICSSNGITISLSRKGTPIDDSPIESWHGLLKKETLYNNNITSIEHYVRLVEEWIEFYNTKRLKNRKIWFLPVSKTFFSCELFGVHFNLYMKKI
;
A
#
# COMPACT_ATOMS: atom_id res chain seq x y z
N MET A 1 46.67 18.53 10.50
CA MET A 1 45.45 17.78 10.15
C MET A 1 45.76 16.50 9.35
N CYS A 2 46.41 16.55 8.18
CA CYS A 2 46.72 15.34 7.39
C CYS A 2 47.60 14.32 8.12
N GLU A 3 48.58 14.79 8.90
CA GLU A 3 49.45 13.93 9.72
C GLU A 3 48.69 13.25 10.86
N VAL A 4 47.76 13.98 11.52
CA VAL A 4 46.94 13.45 12.61
C VAL A 4 45.96 12.38 12.11
N LEU A 5 45.50 12.51 10.85
CA LEU A 5 44.55 11.57 10.22
C LEU A 5 45.24 10.46 9.42
N GLY A 6 46.59 10.44 9.36
CA GLY A 6 47.33 9.46 8.56
C GLY A 6 47.07 9.54 7.06
N ILE A 7 46.61 10.69 6.54
CA ILE A 7 46.22 10.87 5.14
C ILE A 7 47.30 11.65 4.39
N ASN A 8 47.69 11.17 3.22
CA ASN A 8 48.63 11.87 2.36
C ASN A 8 48.06 13.24 1.90
N LYS A 9 48.83 14.34 2.03
CA LYS A 9 48.39 15.69 1.62
C LYS A 9 47.86 15.74 0.19
N ARG A 10 48.53 15.05 -0.76
CA ARG A 10 48.10 14.99 -2.17
C ARG A 10 46.71 14.33 -2.32
N THR A 11 46.42 13.27 -1.55
CA THR A 11 45.15 12.60 -1.51
C THR A 11 44.06 13.52 -0.94
N TYR A 12 44.38 14.23 0.17
CA TYR A 12 43.47 15.20 0.77
C TYR A 12 43.05 16.30 -0.22
N TYR A 13 44.01 16.96 -0.88
CA TYR A 13 43.71 18.04 -1.83
C TYR A 13 43.00 17.53 -3.10
N LYS A 14 43.26 16.29 -3.54
CA LYS A 14 42.58 15.67 -4.67
C LYS A 14 41.09 15.47 -4.41
N TYR A 15 40.69 15.18 -3.16
CA TYR A 15 39.32 14.88 -2.79
C TYR A 15 38.60 16.02 -2.06
N ARG A 16 39.29 17.03 -1.58
CA ARG A 16 38.75 18.15 -0.79
C ARG A 16 37.59 18.89 -1.49
N ASN A 17 37.68 19.10 -2.78
CA ASN A 17 36.74 19.90 -3.58
C ASN A 17 36.00 19.04 -4.59
N LYS A 18 36.03 17.71 -4.44
CA LYS A 18 35.33 16.83 -5.36
C LYS A 18 33.87 16.76 -4.94
N GLU A 19 32.98 17.26 -5.80
CA GLU A 19 31.56 17.08 -5.61
C GLU A 19 31.24 15.57 -5.54
N ASP A 20 30.33 15.21 -4.63
CA ASP A 20 29.91 13.82 -4.50
C ASP A 20 29.13 13.42 -5.76
N PRO A 21 29.63 12.46 -6.56
CA PRO A 21 28.98 12.06 -7.81
C PRO A 21 27.58 11.47 -7.59
N ASP A 22 27.26 11.07 -6.38
CA ASP A 22 25.94 10.52 -6.04
C ASP A 22 24.95 11.59 -5.55
N TYR A 23 25.38 12.86 -5.38
CA TYR A 23 24.55 13.87 -4.74
C TYR A 23 23.26 14.19 -5.51
N TYR A 24 23.33 14.34 -6.82
CA TYR A 24 22.12 14.56 -7.65
C TYR A 24 21.14 13.39 -7.56
N ASP A 25 21.65 12.17 -7.67
CA ASP A 25 20.84 10.97 -7.54
C ASP A 25 20.21 10.87 -6.13
N TYR A 26 20.97 11.25 -5.11
CA TYR A 26 20.47 11.31 -3.73
C TYR A 26 19.33 12.30 -3.56
N VAL A 27 19.39 13.48 -4.17
CA VAL A 27 18.32 14.49 -4.07
C VAL A 27 17.01 13.92 -4.60
N LEU A 28 17.03 13.28 -5.79
CA LEU A 28 15.85 12.64 -6.39
C LEU A 28 15.32 11.50 -5.51
N ILE A 29 16.21 10.67 -5.00
CA ILE A 29 15.86 9.55 -4.11
C ILE A 29 15.25 10.07 -2.81
N LYS A 30 15.85 11.13 -2.23
CA LYS A 30 15.38 11.71 -0.97
C LYS A 30 13.99 12.32 -1.09
N GLU A 31 13.72 13.01 -2.18
CA GLU A 31 12.40 13.60 -2.41
C GLU A 31 11.28 12.54 -2.39
N ILE A 32 11.46 11.43 -3.11
CA ILE A 32 10.49 10.32 -3.11
C ILE A 32 10.41 9.65 -1.73
N PHE A 33 11.54 9.54 -1.04
CA PHE A 33 11.59 8.98 0.31
C PHE A 33 10.80 9.83 1.30
N ASP A 34 10.98 11.16 1.26
CA ASP A 34 10.29 12.11 2.13
C ASP A 34 8.78 12.18 1.80
N GLU A 35 8.39 12.19 0.52
CA GLU A 35 6.99 12.11 0.10
C GLU A 35 6.28 10.86 0.62
N SER A 36 7.02 9.75 0.73
CA SER A 36 6.53 8.51 1.31
C SER A 36 6.54 8.50 2.84
N LYS A 37 6.90 9.61 3.49
CA LYS A 37 7.10 9.71 4.95
C LYS A 37 8.07 8.64 5.48
N GLY A 38 9.14 8.37 4.76
CA GLY A 38 10.16 7.40 5.15
C GLY A 38 9.74 5.93 5.08
N THR A 39 8.66 5.60 4.38
CA THR A 39 8.14 4.22 4.34
C THR A 39 8.64 3.40 3.15
N TYR A 40 9.21 4.07 2.11
CA TYR A 40 9.62 3.38 0.89
C TYR A 40 11.05 2.82 1.00
N GLY A 41 11.16 1.52 0.73
CA GLY A 41 12.46 0.88 0.49
C GLY A 41 12.93 1.06 -0.96
N TYR A 42 14.18 0.72 -1.23
CA TYR A 42 14.84 0.95 -2.52
C TYR A 42 14.03 0.50 -3.74
N ARG A 43 13.25 -0.59 -3.67
CA ARG A 43 12.45 -1.07 -4.80
C ARG A 43 11.33 -0.09 -5.18
N ARG A 44 10.61 0.45 -4.18
CA ARG A 44 9.58 1.46 -4.42
C ARG A 44 10.17 2.81 -4.83
N ILE A 45 11.35 3.14 -4.32
CA ILE A 45 12.08 4.33 -4.79
C ILE A 45 12.42 4.20 -6.28
N CYS A 46 12.86 3.03 -6.76
CA CYS A 46 13.08 2.82 -8.19
C CYS A 46 11.80 3.04 -9.02
N GLU A 47 10.67 2.53 -8.54
CA GLU A 47 9.36 2.75 -9.21
C GLU A 47 8.98 4.24 -9.20
N GLY A 48 9.19 4.94 -8.07
CA GLY A 48 8.92 6.36 -7.95
C GLY A 48 9.81 7.23 -8.85
N LEU A 49 11.06 6.85 -9.05
CA LEU A 49 11.97 7.53 -9.98
C LEU A 49 11.46 7.43 -11.42
N ILE A 50 10.92 6.30 -11.81
CA ILE A 50 10.32 6.10 -13.13
C ILE A 50 9.03 6.91 -13.28
N ASP A 51 8.14 6.82 -12.28
CA ASP A 51 6.82 7.47 -12.34
C ASP A 51 6.91 9.00 -12.31
N LYS A 52 7.84 9.57 -11.51
CA LYS A 52 7.93 11.01 -11.31
C LYS A 52 8.89 11.70 -12.27
N TYR A 53 10.01 11.06 -12.58
CA TYR A 53 11.10 11.66 -13.36
C TYR A 53 11.41 10.94 -14.68
N GLY A 54 10.78 9.80 -14.95
CA GLY A 54 11.11 8.96 -16.11
C GLY A 54 12.51 8.33 -16.07
N VAL A 55 13.16 8.31 -14.87
CA VAL A 55 14.55 7.87 -14.72
C VAL A 55 14.59 6.43 -14.24
N ILE A 56 15.36 5.59 -14.97
CA ILE A 56 15.55 4.18 -14.62
C ILE A 56 16.89 4.01 -13.91
N PHE A 57 16.85 3.75 -12.60
CA PHE A 57 18.06 3.41 -11.83
C PHE A 57 18.11 1.92 -11.50
N ASN A 58 19.32 1.37 -11.56
CA ASN A 58 19.55 0.03 -11.06
C ASN A 58 19.28 0.00 -9.53
N HIS A 59 18.50 -0.99 -9.10
CA HIS A 59 18.14 -1.16 -7.68
C HIS A 59 19.35 -1.24 -6.74
N LYS A 60 20.49 -1.78 -7.20
CA LYS A 60 21.74 -1.81 -6.42
C LYS A 60 22.31 -0.40 -6.23
N LYS A 61 22.21 0.47 -7.26
CA LYS A 61 22.64 1.89 -7.16
C LYS A 61 21.76 2.61 -6.13
N VAL A 62 20.44 2.50 -6.21
CA VAL A 62 19.52 3.13 -5.26
C VAL A 62 19.79 2.65 -3.83
N ALA A 63 19.91 1.34 -3.62
CA ALA A 63 20.20 0.76 -2.30
C ALA A 63 21.54 1.27 -1.72
N ARG A 64 22.58 1.40 -2.55
CA ARG A 64 23.89 1.92 -2.15
C ARG A 64 23.78 3.39 -1.73
N ILE A 65 23.10 4.22 -2.51
CA ILE A 65 22.90 5.63 -2.22
C ILE A 65 22.07 5.81 -0.95
N MET A 66 20.97 5.11 -0.80
CA MET A 66 20.16 5.14 0.43
C MET A 66 21.01 4.77 1.66
N LYS A 67 21.86 3.74 1.56
CA LYS A 67 22.77 3.36 2.63
C LYS A 67 23.81 4.46 2.92
N LYS A 68 24.42 5.05 1.89
CA LYS A 68 25.44 6.10 1.99
C LYS A 68 24.91 7.32 2.73
N TYR A 69 23.68 7.74 2.43
CA TYR A 69 23.02 8.91 3.04
C TYR A 69 22.08 8.57 4.19
N ASN A 70 22.20 7.35 4.73
CA ASN A 70 21.43 6.89 5.90
C ASN A 70 19.90 6.97 5.74
N LEU A 71 19.39 6.84 4.53
CA LEU A 71 17.95 6.74 4.27
C LEU A 71 17.46 5.32 4.61
N LYS A 72 16.95 5.14 5.80
CA LYS A 72 16.47 3.84 6.30
C LYS A 72 14.95 3.87 6.39
N PRO A 73 14.23 3.01 5.63
CA PRO A 73 12.81 2.88 5.80
C PRO A 73 12.47 2.40 7.21
N GLU A 74 11.48 3.04 7.83
CA GLU A 74 11.00 2.60 9.14
C GLU A 74 10.17 1.35 8.99
N TYR A 75 10.71 0.23 9.46
CA TYR A 75 10.03 -1.07 9.50
C TYR A 75 9.76 -1.47 10.94
N ILE A 76 8.49 -1.69 11.26
CA ILE A 76 8.12 -2.32 12.52
C ILE A 76 8.31 -3.83 12.38
N LYS A 77 9.00 -4.44 13.34
CA LYS A 77 9.15 -5.89 13.40
C LYS A 77 7.76 -6.56 13.49
N ARG A 78 7.50 -7.56 12.64
CA ARG A 78 6.29 -8.37 12.74
C ARG A 78 6.26 -9.08 14.10
N ILE A 79 5.29 -8.74 14.93
CA ILE A 79 4.90 -9.56 16.08
C ILE A 79 4.10 -10.73 15.49
N ARG A 80 4.57 -11.96 15.64
CA ARG A 80 3.80 -13.15 15.23
C ARG A 80 2.72 -13.38 16.30
N PRO A 81 1.44 -13.30 15.97
CA PRO A 81 0.39 -13.63 16.92
C PRO A 81 0.37 -15.14 17.15
N ASN A 82 0.23 -15.55 18.42
CA ASN A 82 -0.03 -16.95 18.77
C ASN A 82 -1.52 -17.24 18.52
N TYR A 83 -1.80 -18.10 17.56
CA TYR A 83 -3.16 -18.56 17.29
C TYR A 83 -3.42 -19.89 17.97
N SER A 84 -4.47 -19.95 18.80
CA SER A 84 -5.03 -21.21 19.31
C SER A 84 -6.31 -21.55 18.55
N TYR A 85 -6.37 -22.75 17.97
CA TYR A 85 -7.50 -23.22 17.18
C TYR A 85 -8.52 -23.98 18.07
N LYS A 86 -9.80 -23.60 18.01
CA LYS A 86 -10.92 -24.46 18.42
C LYS A 86 -11.85 -24.65 17.21
N ARG A 87 -12.07 -25.90 16.83
CA ARG A 87 -12.98 -26.30 15.75
C ARG A 87 -14.43 -26.29 16.23
N ILE A 88 -15.33 -25.64 15.51
CA ILE A 88 -16.77 -25.89 15.52
C ILE A 88 -17.24 -25.65 14.07
N GLU A 89 -17.81 -26.69 13.46
CA GLU A 89 -18.36 -26.65 12.10
C GLU A 89 -19.88 -26.40 12.19
N GLU A 90 -20.37 -25.34 11.57
CA GLU A 90 -21.77 -25.12 11.27
C GLU A 90 -21.90 -24.53 9.87
N ASN A 91 -22.98 -24.87 9.16
CA ASN A 91 -23.39 -24.52 7.80
C ASN A 91 -22.92 -23.17 7.27
N VAL A 92 -21.68 -23.13 6.77
CA VAL A 92 -21.01 -21.94 6.28
C VAL A 92 -20.96 -21.98 4.77
N GLN A 93 -21.21 -20.85 4.12
CA GLN A 93 -21.03 -20.72 2.67
C GLN A 93 -19.60 -21.10 2.25
N PRO A 94 -19.44 -21.74 1.08
CA PRO A 94 -18.15 -22.28 0.67
C PRO A 94 -17.12 -21.18 0.40
N ASN A 95 -15.85 -21.49 0.64
CA ASN A 95 -14.74 -20.66 0.21
C ASN A 95 -14.53 -20.82 -1.31
N ILE A 96 -15.18 -19.97 -2.10
CA ILE A 96 -15.12 -19.99 -3.56
C ILE A 96 -13.75 -19.50 -4.05
N VAL A 97 -13.17 -18.49 -3.39
CA VAL A 97 -11.89 -17.90 -3.78
C VAL A 97 -10.73 -18.89 -3.60
N ASN A 98 -10.80 -19.72 -2.55
CA ASN A 98 -9.84 -20.79 -2.27
C ASN A 98 -8.37 -20.37 -2.51
N ARG A 99 -7.98 -19.21 -1.98
CA ARG A 99 -6.62 -18.60 -2.09
C ARG A 99 -6.19 -18.20 -3.51
N LYS A 100 -7.10 -18.25 -4.49
CA LYS A 100 -6.84 -17.79 -5.85
C LYS A 100 -7.10 -16.30 -5.97
N PHE A 101 -6.20 -15.48 -5.42
CA PHE A 101 -6.33 -14.02 -5.36
C PHE A 101 -5.87 -13.29 -6.63
N ASN A 102 -5.45 -14.02 -7.66
CA ASN A 102 -5.05 -13.41 -8.93
C ASN A 102 -6.29 -13.15 -9.79
N THR A 103 -6.57 -11.88 -10.02
CA THR A 103 -7.68 -11.42 -10.86
C THR A 103 -7.16 -10.85 -12.17
N LYS A 104 -7.98 -10.92 -13.23
CA LYS A 104 -7.66 -10.42 -14.57
C LYS A 104 -8.33 -9.09 -14.87
N ASN A 105 -9.44 -8.81 -14.20
CA ASN A 105 -10.28 -7.62 -14.43
C ASN A 105 -10.69 -6.98 -13.09
N ILE A 106 -11.05 -5.69 -13.14
CA ILE A 106 -11.71 -5.00 -12.04
C ILE A 106 -13.06 -5.67 -11.72
N ASN A 107 -13.50 -5.55 -10.48
CA ASN A 107 -14.79 -6.10 -9.99
C ASN A 107 -14.91 -7.63 -10.15
N GLN A 108 -13.79 -8.35 -10.21
CA GLN A 108 -13.81 -9.81 -10.24
C GLN A 108 -13.87 -10.42 -8.84
N ILE A 109 -12.98 -9.95 -7.96
CA ILE A 109 -12.94 -10.34 -6.54
C ILE A 109 -12.72 -9.10 -5.69
N TRP A 110 -13.62 -8.86 -4.75
CA TRP A 110 -13.40 -7.92 -3.66
C TRP A 110 -13.16 -8.67 -2.35
N CYS A 111 -12.30 -8.12 -1.51
CA CYS A 111 -12.13 -8.57 -0.13
C CYS A 111 -12.65 -7.49 0.82
N THR A 112 -13.35 -7.92 1.86
CA THR A 112 -13.88 -7.04 2.91
C THR A 112 -13.58 -7.59 4.29
N ASP A 113 -13.23 -6.69 5.20
CA ASP A 113 -12.99 -7.01 6.61
C ASP A 113 -13.14 -5.76 7.48
N ILE A 114 -13.32 -5.98 8.79
CA ILE A 114 -13.39 -4.93 9.79
C ILE A 114 -12.13 -4.95 10.65
N THR A 115 -11.47 -3.81 10.74
CA THR A 115 -10.35 -3.65 11.66
C THR A 115 -10.61 -2.63 12.75
N TYR A 116 -9.91 -2.77 13.88
CA TYR A 116 -10.01 -1.88 15.02
C TYR A 116 -8.97 -0.76 14.91
N LEU A 117 -9.43 0.46 15.13
CA LEU A 117 -8.59 1.64 15.37
C LEU A 117 -8.66 1.94 16.87
N ILE A 118 -7.57 1.71 17.59
CA ILE A 118 -7.53 1.81 19.04
C ILE A 118 -6.52 2.87 19.43
N PHE A 119 -6.93 3.81 20.30
CA PHE A 119 -6.06 4.80 20.89
C PHE A 119 -6.57 5.16 22.30
N ASN A 120 -5.73 5.09 23.34
CA ASN A 120 -6.07 5.42 24.74
C ASN A 120 -7.43 4.84 25.19
N ASN A 121 -7.62 3.52 25.07
CA ASN A 121 -8.86 2.79 25.40
C ASN A 121 -10.12 3.20 24.59
N GLN A 122 -10.02 4.14 23.68
CA GLN A 122 -11.09 4.46 22.74
C GLN A 122 -10.97 3.58 21.50
N ARG A 123 -12.13 3.21 20.92
CA ARG A 123 -12.19 2.33 19.75
C ARG A 123 -13.02 2.96 18.66
N ARG A 124 -12.57 2.74 17.40
CA ARG A 124 -13.36 2.93 16.18
C ARG A 124 -13.22 1.65 15.35
N TYR A 125 -14.21 1.40 14.54
CA TYR A 125 -14.27 0.24 13.66
C TYR A 125 -14.21 0.73 12.23
N LEU A 126 -13.23 0.25 11.48
CA LEU A 126 -13.05 0.57 10.07
C LEU A 126 -13.48 -0.67 9.26
N SER A 127 -14.59 -0.57 8.55
CA SER A 127 -15.00 -1.54 7.52
C SER A 127 -14.43 -1.08 6.17
N THR A 128 -13.81 -2.00 5.44
CA THR A 128 -13.12 -1.68 4.19
C THR A 128 -13.44 -2.73 3.13
N ILE A 129 -13.64 -2.29 1.89
CA ILE A 129 -13.73 -3.14 0.71
C ILE A 129 -12.59 -2.78 -0.23
N ILE A 130 -11.77 -3.77 -0.61
CA ILE A 130 -10.67 -3.62 -1.57
C ILE A 130 -10.94 -4.49 -2.81
N ASP A 131 -10.65 -3.96 -3.99
CA ASP A 131 -10.62 -4.74 -5.24
C ASP A 131 -9.23 -5.36 -5.41
N LEU A 132 -9.18 -6.66 -5.66
CA LEU A 132 -7.90 -7.37 -5.76
C LEU A 132 -7.16 -7.10 -7.07
N TYR A 133 -7.83 -6.63 -8.12
CA TYR A 133 -7.21 -6.32 -9.39
C TYR A 133 -6.36 -5.06 -9.34
N ASP A 134 -6.99 -3.91 -9.05
CA ASP A 134 -6.31 -2.61 -8.98
C ASP A 134 -5.79 -2.29 -7.58
N ARG A 135 -6.10 -3.15 -6.60
CA ARG A 135 -5.74 -3.01 -5.18
C ARG A 135 -6.18 -1.68 -4.58
N LYS A 136 -7.27 -1.11 -5.09
CA LYS A 136 -7.85 0.11 -4.55
C LYS A 136 -8.85 -0.19 -3.45
N VAL A 137 -8.93 0.70 -2.49
CA VAL A 137 -10.06 0.76 -1.57
C VAL A 137 -11.25 1.29 -2.36
N VAL A 138 -12.24 0.44 -2.57
CA VAL A 138 -13.48 0.78 -3.29
C VAL A 138 -14.37 1.64 -2.41
N ALA A 139 -14.56 1.19 -1.16
CA ALA A 139 -15.30 1.93 -0.14
C ALA A 139 -14.76 1.60 1.25
N TYR A 140 -15.01 2.50 2.18
CA TYR A 140 -14.77 2.29 3.61
C TYR A 140 -15.73 3.13 4.45
N LYS A 141 -15.99 2.67 5.67
CA LYS A 141 -16.74 3.41 6.70
C LYS A 141 -16.05 3.28 8.05
N ILE A 142 -16.10 4.34 8.84
CA ILE A 142 -15.61 4.34 10.21
C ILE A 142 -16.78 4.61 11.15
N SER A 143 -16.92 3.76 12.18
CA SER A 143 -18.00 3.86 13.15
C SER A 143 -17.51 3.66 14.58
N LYS A 144 -18.30 4.13 15.55
CA LYS A 144 -18.13 3.80 16.98
C LYS A 144 -18.63 2.39 17.29
N PHE A 145 -19.48 1.82 16.44
CA PHE A 145 -20.15 0.55 16.67
C PHE A 145 -19.76 -0.49 15.62
N ASN A 146 -19.50 -1.71 16.07
CA ASN A 146 -19.27 -2.88 15.21
C ASN A 146 -20.61 -3.62 15.00
N ASN A 147 -21.39 -3.17 14.05
CA ASN A 147 -22.74 -3.68 13.78
C ASN A 147 -22.95 -3.95 12.28
N ASN A 148 -24.10 -4.57 11.94
CA ASN A 148 -24.45 -4.88 10.55
C ASN A 148 -24.52 -3.61 9.69
N LYS A 149 -25.03 -2.50 10.25
CA LYS A 149 -25.14 -1.22 9.54
C LYS A 149 -23.79 -0.76 8.98
N LEU A 150 -22.69 -0.93 9.73
CA LEU A 150 -21.36 -0.53 9.28
C LEU A 150 -20.94 -1.23 7.98
N VAL A 151 -21.13 -2.55 7.88
CA VAL A 151 -20.75 -3.32 6.68
C VAL A 151 -21.73 -3.10 5.52
N ILE A 152 -23.01 -2.92 5.83
CA ILE A 152 -24.06 -2.64 4.83
C ILE A 152 -23.85 -1.28 4.19
N ASP A 153 -23.58 -0.24 4.99
CA ASP A 153 -23.28 1.11 4.48
C ASP A 153 -22.02 1.10 3.62
N THR A 154 -21.00 0.31 4.01
CA THR A 154 -19.76 0.16 3.23
C THR A 154 -20.02 -0.55 1.90
N LEU A 155 -20.83 -1.61 1.90
CA LEU A 155 -21.18 -2.37 0.70
C LEU A 155 -22.01 -1.53 -0.29
N ASN A 156 -23.03 -0.82 0.21
CA ASN A 156 -23.87 0.05 -0.62
C ASN A 156 -23.06 1.16 -1.28
N GLU A 157 -22.12 1.77 -0.55
CA GLU A 157 -21.20 2.76 -1.11
C GLU A 157 -20.29 2.15 -2.19
N ALA A 158 -19.77 0.94 -1.96
CA ALA A 158 -18.94 0.26 -2.95
C ALA A 158 -19.71 -0.04 -4.25
N ILE A 159 -20.94 -0.55 -4.13
CA ILE A 159 -21.82 -0.82 -5.27
C ILE A 159 -22.12 0.48 -6.04
N SER A 160 -22.45 1.56 -5.34
CA SER A 160 -22.75 2.85 -5.98
C SER A 160 -21.54 3.42 -6.77
N LYS A 161 -20.34 3.25 -6.27
CA LYS A 161 -19.10 3.73 -6.92
C LYS A 161 -18.70 2.92 -8.15
N ARG A 162 -18.95 1.60 -8.15
CA ARG A 162 -18.50 0.69 -9.23
C ARG A 162 -19.56 0.35 -10.26
N LYS A 163 -20.83 0.66 -10.01
CA LYS A 163 -22.02 0.53 -10.87
C LYS A 163 -22.31 -0.90 -11.37
N ASP A 164 -21.36 -1.53 -12.09
CA ASP A 164 -21.53 -2.93 -12.54
C ASP A 164 -20.71 -3.88 -11.67
N VAL A 165 -21.43 -4.61 -10.83
CA VAL A 165 -20.88 -5.60 -9.88
C VAL A 165 -21.45 -7.00 -10.08
N ARG A 166 -22.15 -7.27 -11.20
CA ARG A 166 -22.71 -8.58 -11.50
C ARG A 166 -21.58 -9.60 -11.72
N GLY A 167 -21.72 -10.76 -11.07
CA GLY A 167 -20.70 -11.80 -11.13
C GLY A 167 -19.47 -11.56 -10.25
N LEU A 168 -19.45 -10.46 -9.48
CA LEU A 168 -18.42 -10.18 -8.48
C LEU A 168 -18.45 -11.24 -7.39
N ILE A 169 -17.29 -11.70 -6.96
CA ILE A 169 -17.11 -12.49 -5.74
C ILE A 169 -16.68 -11.57 -4.60
N LEU A 170 -17.50 -11.49 -3.55
CA LEU A 170 -17.20 -10.73 -2.34
C LEU A 170 -16.74 -11.69 -1.25
N HIS A 171 -15.46 -11.61 -0.89
CA HIS A 171 -14.80 -12.49 0.05
C HIS A 171 -14.60 -11.82 1.41
N SER A 172 -14.95 -12.52 2.48
CA SER A 172 -14.81 -12.05 3.86
C SER A 172 -14.53 -13.21 4.82
N ASP A 173 -14.26 -12.88 6.08
CA ASP A 173 -14.32 -13.83 7.17
C ASP A 173 -15.79 -14.25 7.47
N GLN A 174 -15.94 -15.14 8.48
CA GLN A 174 -17.24 -15.61 8.95
C GLN A 174 -17.85 -14.71 10.03
N GLY A 175 -17.53 -13.41 10.02
CA GLY A 175 -18.12 -12.45 10.95
C GLY A 175 -19.65 -12.43 10.87
N PHE A 176 -20.35 -12.24 12.01
CA PHE A 176 -21.82 -12.24 12.05
C PHE A 176 -22.45 -11.19 11.13
N GLN A 177 -21.73 -10.10 10.87
CA GLN A 177 -22.16 -9.02 9.96
C GLN A 177 -22.32 -9.53 8.53
N TYR A 178 -21.36 -10.36 8.06
CA TYR A 178 -21.31 -10.89 6.69
C TYR A 178 -22.26 -12.07 6.47
N THR A 179 -22.75 -12.68 7.55
CA THR A 179 -23.70 -13.78 7.49
C THR A 179 -25.16 -13.33 7.69
N SER A 180 -25.41 -12.06 7.97
CA SER A 180 -26.74 -11.50 8.18
C SER A 180 -27.63 -11.61 6.94
N LEU A 181 -28.93 -11.79 7.15
CA LEU A 181 -29.90 -11.92 6.06
C LEU A 181 -29.93 -10.69 5.16
N GLU A 182 -29.86 -9.49 5.75
CA GLU A 182 -29.87 -8.23 5.03
C GLU A 182 -28.65 -8.10 4.11
N TYR A 183 -27.45 -8.42 4.62
CA TYR A 183 -26.23 -8.41 3.81
C TYR A 183 -26.31 -9.38 2.63
N LYS A 184 -26.80 -10.59 2.87
CA LYS A 184 -27.02 -11.60 1.83
C LYS A 184 -28.03 -11.15 0.78
N ALA A 185 -29.13 -10.52 1.21
CA ALA A 185 -30.15 -9.99 0.29
C ALA A 185 -29.58 -8.90 -0.62
N ILE A 186 -28.79 -7.97 -0.09
CA ILE A 186 -28.12 -6.92 -0.89
C ILE A 186 -27.14 -7.54 -1.90
N CYS A 187 -26.34 -8.51 -1.50
CA CYS A 187 -25.42 -9.19 -2.43
C CYS A 187 -26.21 -9.90 -3.54
N SER A 188 -27.23 -10.67 -3.19
CA SER A 188 -28.05 -11.42 -4.15
C SER A 188 -28.76 -10.49 -5.15
N SER A 189 -29.38 -9.39 -4.69
CA SER A 189 -30.08 -8.44 -5.56
C SER A 189 -29.15 -7.73 -6.56
N ASN A 190 -27.85 -7.64 -6.25
CA ASN A 190 -26.84 -7.05 -7.11
C ASN A 190 -26.04 -8.09 -7.92
N GLY A 191 -26.39 -9.37 -7.86
CA GLY A 191 -25.67 -10.45 -8.55
C GLY A 191 -24.26 -10.70 -8.01
N ILE A 192 -24.03 -10.39 -6.73
CA ILE A 192 -22.75 -10.59 -6.03
C ILE A 192 -22.77 -11.97 -5.36
N THR A 193 -21.72 -12.75 -5.58
CA THR A 193 -21.54 -14.06 -4.95
C THR A 193 -20.70 -13.91 -3.68
N ILE A 194 -21.23 -14.35 -2.54
CA ILE A 194 -20.52 -14.33 -1.26
C ILE A 194 -19.59 -15.54 -1.17
N SER A 195 -18.35 -15.31 -0.76
CA SER A 195 -17.34 -16.33 -0.46
C SER A 195 -16.84 -16.12 0.95
N LEU A 196 -16.92 -17.13 1.82
CA LEU A 196 -16.44 -17.02 3.20
C LEU A 196 -15.16 -17.80 3.41
N SER A 197 -14.21 -17.21 4.12
CA SER A 197 -12.99 -17.89 4.51
C SER A 197 -13.25 -19.05 5.47
N ARG A 198 -12.38 -20.01 5.50
CA ARG A 198 -12.48 -21.12 6.46
C ARG A 198 -12.16 -20.63 7.86
N LYS A 199 -12.94 -21.07 8.85
CA LYS A 199 -12.73 -20.69 10.24
C LYS A 199 -11.32 -21.04 10.72
N GLY A 200 -10.65 -20.07 11.32
CA GLY A 200 -9.29 -20.26 11.85
C GLY A 200 -8.20 -20.41 10.77
N THR A 201 -8.47 -19.97 9.55
CA THR A 201 -7.47 -20.00 8.45
C THR A 201 -7.15 -18.60 7.96
N PRO A 202 -6.28 -17.83 8.65
CA PRO A 202 -5.95 -16.44 8.30
C PRO A 202 -5.40 -16.27 6.89
N ILE A 203 -4.81 -17.33 6.32
CA ILE A 203 -4.28 -17.29 4.95
C ILE A 203 -5.39 -17.05 3.91
N ASP A 204 -6.63 -17.43 4.22
CA ASP A 204 -7.75 -17.27 3.29
C ASP A 204 -8.15 -15.79 3.14
N ASP A 205 -7.88 -14.92 4.15
CA ASP A 205 -8.14 -13.47 4.13
C ASP A 205 -6.88 -12.62 4.02
N SER A 206 -5.73 -13.26 3.69
CA SER A 206 -4.42 -12.63 3.69
C SER A 206 -4.30 -11.30 2.89
N PRO A 207 -5.03 -11.05 1.78
CA PRO A 207 -4.91 -9.78 1.07
C PRO A 207 -5.39 -8.59 1.91
N ILE A 208 -6.57 -8.70 2.54
CA ILE A 208 -7.14 -7.60 3.33
C ILE A 208 -6.45 -7.47 4.69
N GLU A 209 -6.08 -8.58 5.33
CA GLU A 209 -5.28 -8.55 6.56
C GLU A 209 -3.93 -7.85 6.33
N SER A 210 -3.27 -8.14 5.22
CA SER A 210 -2.02 -7.49 4.83
C SER A 210 -2.20 -5.99 4.59
N TRP A 211 -3.34 -5.60 4.01
CA TRP A 211 -3.69 -4.20 3.78
C TRP A 211 -3.93 -3.48 5.11
N HIS A 212 -4.70 -4.07 6.04
CA HIS A 212 -4.92 -3.51 7.38
C HIS A 212 -3.61 -3.39 8.16
N GLY A 213 -2.74 -4.40 8.06
CA GLY A 213 -1.42 -4.34 8.68
C GLY A 213 -0.56 -3.20 8.12
N LEU A 214 -0.66 -2.94 6.81
CA LEU A 214 0.04 -1.83 6.16
C LEU A 214 -0.52 -0.48 6.60
N LEU A 215 -1.85 -0.31 6.61
CA LEU A 215 -2.54 0.89 7.08
C LEU A 215 -2.10 1.24 8.50
N LYS A 216 -2.21 0.30 9.45
CA LYS A 216 -1.80 0.52 10.84
C LYS A 216 -0.33 0.85 10.97
N LYS A 217 0.52 0.22 10.16
CA LYS A 217 1.95 0.47 10.17
C LYS A 217 2.29 1.89 9.72
N GLU A 218 1.66 2.36 8.65
CA GLU A 218 1.96 3.65 8.07
C GLU A 218 1.21 4.81 8.75
N THR A 219 0.11 4.54 9.50
CA THR A 219 -0.62 5.57 10.24
C THR A 219 -0.30 5.58 11.73
N LEU A 220 -0.50 4.46 12.43
CA LEU A 220 -0.39 4.40 13.89
C LEU A 220 1.05 4.56 14.38
N TYR A 221 1.98 3.90 13.71
CA TYR A 221 3.35 3.80 14.24
C TYR A 221 4.29 4.90 13.74
N ASN A 222 3.95 5.58 12.66
CA ASN A 222 4.79 6.61 12.07
C ASN A 222 4.32 8.04 12.40
N ASN A 223 3.28 8.19 13.26
CA ASN A 223 2.74 9.50 13.60
C ASN A 223 2.53 9.63 15.12
N ASN A 224 2.76 10.82 15.64
CA ASN A 224 2.41 11.16 17.02
C ASN A 224 0.91 11.43 17.12
N ILE A 225 0.14 10.39 17.47
CA ILE A 225 -1.31 10.47 17.58
C ILE A 225 -1.66 11.12 18.92
N THR A 226 -2.54 12.11 18.89
CA THR A 226 -2.96 12.89 20.07
C THR A 226 -4.37 12.53 20.55
N SER A 227 -5.23 12.03 19.63
CA SER A 227 -6.60 11.63 19.95
C SER A 227 -7.11 10.56 18.99
N ILE A 228 -8.22 9.90 19.32
CA ILE A 228 -8.84 8.93 18.41
C ILE A 228 -9.37 9.61 17.15
N GLU A 229 -9.84 10.85 17.26
CA GLU A 229 -10.29 11.65 16.11
C GLU A 229 -9.13 12.04 15.21
N HIS A 230 -7.96 12.35 15.78
CA HIS A 230 -6.73 12.55 15.02
C HIS A 230 -6.32 11.26 14.28
N TYR A 231 -6.41 10.12 14.95
CA TYR A 231 -6.11 8.83 14.31
C TYR A 231 -7.07 8.54 13.14
N VAL A 232 -8.36 8.80 13.31
CA VAL A 232 -9.36 8.64 12.23
C VAL A 232 -9.00 9.51 11.03
N ARG A 233 -8.69 10.79 11.21
CA ARG A 233 -8.27 11.68 10.11
C ARG A 233 -7.03 11.17 9.38
N LEU A 234 -6.01 10.72 10.12
CA LEU A 234 -4.80 10.12 9.53
C LEU A 234 -5.12 8.89 8.70
N VAL A 235 -6.08 8.06 9.13
CA VAL A 235 -6.53 6.89 8.37
C VAL A 235 -7.23 7.32 7.08
N GLU A 236 -8.11 8.31 7.12
CA GLU A 236 -8.82 8.82 5.95
C GLU A 236 -7.85 9.44 4.93
N GLU A 237 -6.94 10.30 5.38
CA GLU A 237 -5.86 10.88 4.55
C GLU A 237 -4.97 9.80 3.93
N TRP A 238 -4.64 8.77 4.73
CA TRP A 238 -3.83 7.67 4.24
C TRP A 238 -4.55 6.82 3.18
N ILE A 239 -5.85 6.58 3.33
CA ILE A 239 -6.65 5.85 2.32
C ILE A 239 -6.69 6.65 1.02
N GLU A 240 -6.84 7.96 1.07
CA GLU A 240 -6.78 8.82 -0.11
C GLU A 240 -5.39 8.75 -0.78
N PHE A 241 -4.32 8.92 0.01
CA PHE A 241 -2.95 8.74 -0.47
C PHE A 241 -2.73 7.35 -1.07
N TYR A 242 -3.21 6.30 -0.39
CA TYR A 242 -3.11 4.92 -0.86
C TYR A 242 -3.78 4.72 -2.22
N ASN A 243 -4.93 5.31 -2.45
CA ASN A 243 -5.67 5.17 -3.69
C ASN A 243 -5.12 6.01 -4.85
N THR A 244 -4.54 7.18 -4.56
CA THR A 244 -4.17 8.18 -5.57
C THR A 244 -2.68 8.24 -5.86
N LYS A 245 -1.84 8.21 -4.81
CA LYS A 245 -0.40 8.51 -4.92
C LYS A 245 0.50 7.33 -4.57
N ARG A 246 0.02 6.40 -3.71
CA ARG A 246 0.88 5.33 -3.21
C ARG A 246 1.24 4.35 -4.33
N LEU A 247 2.54 4.16 -4.53
CA LEU A 247 3.06 3.19 -5.49
C LEU A 247 2.68 1.77 -5.03
N LYS A 248 1.90 1.10 -5.86
CA LYS A 248 1.49 -0.29 -5.69
C LYS A 248 2.38 -1.11 -6.60
N ASN A 249 3.04 -2.16 -6.10
CA ASN A 249 3.86 -3.06 -6.92
C ASN A 249 3.08 -3.45 -8.18
N ARG A 250 3.17 -2.66 -9.22
CA ARG A 250 2.76 -3.08 -10.56
C ARG A 250 3.79 -4.12 -10.95
N LYS A 251 3.36 -5.28 -11.41
CA LYS A 251 4.25 -6.22 -12.10
C LYS A 251 4.73 -5.47 -13.36
N ILE A 252 5.85 -4.76 -13.25
CA ILE A 252 6.55 -4.19 -14.41
C ILE A 252 7.26 -5.38 -15.09
N TRP A 253 6.48 -6.22 -15.76
CA TRP A 253 6.97 -7.17 -16.72
C TRP A 253 6.48 -6.67 -18.08
N PHE A 254 7.43 -6.15 -18.86
CA PHE A 254 7.29 -5.77 -20.28
C PHE A 254 6.38 -4.57 -20.59
N LEU A 255 6.93 -3.36 -20.47
CA LEU A 255 6.71 -2.36 -21.49
C LEU A 255 7.76 -2.64 -22.58
N PRO A 256 7.35 -2.97 -23.82
CA PRO A 256 8.30 -2.97 -24.93
C PRO A 256 8.86 -1.56 -25.07
N VAL A 257 10.18 -1.46 -25.25
CA VAL A 257 10.99 -0.23 -25.36
C VAL A 257 10.55 0.69 -26.54
N SER A 258 9.47 0.38 -27.24
CA SER A 258 9.05 1.04 -28.47
C SER A 258 7.99 2.11 -28.35
N LYS A 259 7.55 2.54 -27.14
CA LYS A 259 6.54 3.61 -26.99
C LYS A 259 6.84 4.60 -25.86
N THR A 260 7.99 5.26 -25.91
CA THR A 260 8.23 6.48 -25.13
C THR A 260 8.88 7.55 -25.98
N PHE A 261 8.18 7.95 -27.04
CA PHE A 261 8.29 9.29 -27.58
C PHE A 261 7.00 10.03 -27.19
N PHE A 262 6.96 10.57 -25.98
CA PHE A 262 6.06 11.67 -25.67
C PHE A 262 6.90 12.95 -25.76
N SER A 263 6.53 13.78 -26.73
CA SER A 263 6.96 15.15 -26.87
C SER A 263 6.76 15.91 -25.56
N CYS A 264 7.84 16.26 -24.90
CA CYS A 264 7.85 17.16 -23.77
C CYS A 264 8.05 18.59 -24.32
N GLU A 265 6.99 19.15 -24.91
CA GLU A 265 6.82 20.59 -25.09
C GLU A 265 5.96 21.10 -23.93
N LEU A 266 6.56 21.44 -22.82
CA LEU A 266 6.03 22.35 -21.79
C LEU A 266 6.91 22.23 -20.52
N PHE A 267 8.08 22.82 -20.59
CA PHE A 267 8.79 23.47 -19.48
C PHE A 267 10.21 23.76 -19.96
N GLY A 268 10.40 25.00 -20.42
CA GLY A 268 11.70 25.51 -20.83
C GLY A 268 12.65 25.63 -19.64
N VAL A 269 13.46 24.59 -19.41
CA VAL A 269 14.70 24.66 -18.65
C VAL A 269 15.63 23.57 -19.19
N HIS A 270 16.74 24.00 -19.75
CA HIS A 270 17.96 23.29 -20.15
C HIS A 270 18.09 21.79 -19.82
N PHE A 271 17.67 20.94 -20.78
CA PHE A 271 17.95 19.50 -20.78
C PHE A 271 18.91 19.12 -21.94
N ASN A 272 20.04 19.83 -22.07
CA ASN A 272 20.96 19.60 -23.19
C ASN A 272 22.35 19.11 -22.76
N LEU A 273 22.44 18.29 -21.69
CA LEU A 273 23.78 17.84 -21.22
C LEU A 273 23.96 16.34 -20.95
N TYR A 274 23.00 15.47 -21.30
CA TYR A 274 23.14 14.03 -20.96
C TYR A 274 23.05 13.03 -22.15
N MET A 275 23.13 13.49 -23.38
CA MET A 275 23.14 12.58 -24.54
C MET A 275 24.50 12.52 -25.26
N LYS A 276 25.58 12.53 -24.53
CA LYS A 276 26.91 12.16 -25.07
C LYS A 276 27.64 11.30 -24.06
N LYS A 277 27.38 10.00 -24.08
CA LYS A 277 28.30 8.88 -23.83
C LYS A 277 27.47 7.61 -23.56
N ILE A 278 27.09 6.94 -24.61
CA ILE A 278 27.05 5.49 -24.73
C ILE A 278 27.96 5.17 -25.88
#